data_4aa65c38346ad325fe3b9dfe8cfcaa6a
#
_entry.id   4aa65c38346ad325fe3b9dfe8cfcaa6a
#
_cell.length_a   1.000
_cell.length_b   1.000
_cell.length_c   1.000
_cell.angle_alpha   90.00
_cell.angle_beta   90.00
_cell.angle_gamma   90.00
#
_symmetry.space_group_name_H-M   'P 1'
#
loop_
_entity.id
_entity.type
_entity.pdbx_description
1 polymer ?
#
loop_
_entity_poly.entity_id
_entity_poly.type
_entity_poly.pdbx_seq_one_letter_code
_entity_poly.pdbx_strand_id
1 'polypeptide(L)'
;MRQFEYKERMKRLLTPNIVSLLTKIHEYKGEQNLFIEPNSDKLTELLEIAKIQSTEASNKIEGICTSDDRLKQLVMDKTMPKTRNEKEIAGYRDVLTTIHENYEYIPIRSNYLLQLHGDLYKFTGLSVGGKYKSVDNVIAEIDVNGNKSIRFQPVEAWQTPEAINNICEAYNDALNDGIDPLLIMPMFILDFLCVHPFNDGNGRMS
;
A
#
# COMPACT_ATOMS: atom_id res chain seq x y z
N MET A 1 4.86 -9.98 -22.07
CA MET A 1 4.24 -9.27 -20.92
C MET A 1 3.84 -10.30 -19.87
N ARG A 2 4.01 -10.01 -18.58
CA ARG A 2 3.63 -10.91 -17.48
C ARG A 2 2.10 -11.02 -17.45
N GLN A 3 1.56 -12.24 -17.44
CA GLN A 3 0.12 -12.47 -17.28
C GLN A 3 -0.22 -12.49 -15.79
N PHE A 4 -1.26 -11.73 -15.41
CA PHE A 4 -1.71 -11.58 -14.03
C PHE A 4 -2.94 -12.48 -13.78
N GLU A 5 -2.72 -13.80 -13.78
CA GLU A 5 -3.78 -14.81 -13.65
C GLU A 5 -4.06 -15.13 -12.18
N TYR A 6 -4.81 -14.27 -11.49
CA TYR A 6 -5.09 -14.46 -10.06
C TYR A 6 -5.88 -15.73 -9.76
N LYS A 7 -6.79 -16.11 -10.63
CA LYS A 7 -7.57 -17.36 -10.50
C LYS A 7 -6.70 -18.62 -10.49
N GLU A 8 -5.73 -18.69 -11.38
CA GLU A 8 -4.81 -19.82 -11.42
C GLU A 8 -3.80 -19.79 -10.25
N ARG A 9 -3.36 -18.60 -9.86
CA ARG A 9 -2.46 -18.44 -8.71
C ARG A 9 -3.16 -18.79 -7.40
N MET A 10 -4.41 -18.40 -7.23
CA MET A 10 -5.24 -18.75 -6.06
C MET A 10 -5.29 -20.27 -5.84
N LYS A 11 -5.48 -21.08 -6.89
CA LYS A 11 -5.53 -22.54 -6.75
C LYS A 11 -4.30 -23.13 -6.07
N ARG A 12 -3.14 -22.50 -6.28
CA ARG A 12 -1.87 -22.93 -5.65
C ARG A 12 -1.74 -22.46 -4.19
N LEU A 13 -2.43 -21.38 -3.83
CA LEU A 13 -2.41 -20.83 -2.46
C LEU A 13 -3.39 -21.55 -1.52
N LEU A 14 -4.47 -22.17 -2.04
CA LEU A 14 -5.49 -22.84 -1.25
C LEU A 14 -4.99 -24.17 -0.66
N THR A 15 -4.08 -24.07 0.30
CA THR A 15 -3.67 -25.20 1.14
C THR A 15 -4.65 -25.37 2.31
N PRO A 16 -4.75 -26.57 2.94
CA PRO A 16 -5.60 -26.79 4.11
C PRO A 16 -5.36 -25.76 5.23
N ASN A 17 -4.11 -25.35 5.42
CA ASN A 17 -3.75 -24.34 6.43
C ASN A 17 -4.33 -22.95 6.07
N ILE A 18 -4.17 -22.51 4.83
CA ILE A 18 -4.72 -21.22 4.36
C ILE A 18 -6.25 -21.22 4.45
N VAL A 19 -6.91 -22.31 4.04
CA VAL A 19 -8.37 -22.44 4.17
C VAL A 19 -8.79 -22.33 5.63
N SER A 20 -8.11 -23.01 6.56
CA SER A 20 -8.41 -22.91 7.99
C SER A 20 -8.23 -21.49 8.54
N LEU A 21 -7.19 -20.77 8.10
CA LEU A 21 -6.97 -19.38 8.51
C LEU A 21 -8.04 -18.43 7.96
N LEU A 22 -8.40 -18.55 6.69
CA LEU A 22 -9.48 -17.78 6.07
C LEU A 22 -10.79 -17.99 6.80
N THR A 23 -11.16 -19.25 7.10
CA THR A 23 -12.38 -19.57 7.85
C THR A 23 -12.40 -18.86 9.20
N LYS A 24 -11.31 -18.93 9.97
CA LYS A 24 -11.20 -18.26 11.27
C LYS A 24 -11.30 -16.74 11.17
N ILE A 25 -10.66 -16.13 10.16
CA ILE A 25 -10.73 -14.67 9.96
C ILE A 25 -12.17 -14.25 9.66
N HIS A 26 -12.88 -14.98 8.81
CA HIS A 26 -14.29 -14.68 8.50
C HIS A 26 -15.22 -14.93 9.68
N GLU A 27 -14.98 -15.95 10.50
CA GLU A 27 -15.69 -16.17 11.76
C GLU A 27 -15.52 -14.98 12.70
N TYR A 28 -14.27 -14.57 12.98
CA TYR A 28 -14.00 -13.39 13.83
C TYR A 28 -14.56 -12.09 13.25
N LYS A 29 -14.53 -11.92 11.93
CA LYS A 29 -15.17 -10.77 11.29
C LYS A 29 -16.70 -10.74 11.54
N GLY A 30 -17.35 -11.90 11.49
CA GLY A 30 -18.76 -12.03 11.82
C GLY A 30 -19.05 -11.70 13.28
N GLU A 31 -18.24 -12.24 14.21
CA GLU A 31 -18.36 -11.95 15.64
C GLU A 31 -18.12 -10.46 15.96
N GLN A 32 -17.15 -9.82 15.30
CA GLN A 32 -16.82 -8.42 15.51
C GLN A 32 -18.03 -7.51 15.33
N ASN A 33 -18.93 -7.80 14.40
CA ASN A 33 -20.12 -7.02 14.15
C ASN A 33 -21.04 -6.90 15.40
N LEU A 34 -20.98 -7.88 16.30
CA LEU A 34 -21.74 -7.87 17.56
C LEU A 34 -21.16 -6.88 18.60
N PHE A 35 -19.91 -6.43 18.41
CA PHE A 35 -19.19 -5.61 19.39
C PHE A 35 -18.92 -4.18 18.91
N ILE A 36 -19.20 -3.86 17.64
CA ILE A 36 -18.90 -2.54 17.06
C ILE A 36 -19.70 -1.44 17.75
N GLU A 37 -21.03 -1.57 17.79
CA GLU A 37 -21.90 -0.53 18.38
C GLU A 37 -21.64 -0.28 19.89
N PRO A 38 -21.52 -1.32 20.73
CA PRO A 38 -21.30 -1.11 22.16
C PRO A 38 -19.94 -0.51 22.54
N ASN A 39 -18.98 -0.54 21.63
CA ASN A 39 -17.58 -0.15 21.88
C ASN A 39 -17.06 0.92 20.90
N SER A 40 -17.93 1.74 20.33
CA SER A 40 -17.57 2.76 19.32
C SER A 40 -16.43 3.67 19.76
N ASP A 41 -16.43 4.15 21.00
CA ASP A 41 -15.40 5.06 21.54
C ASP A 41 -14.03 4.38 21.62
N LYS A 42 -14.00 3.12 22.10
CA LYS A 42 -12.75 2.32 22.14
C LYS A 42 -12.22 2.01 20.74
N LEU A 43 -13.11 1.74 19.80
CA LEU A 43 -12.72 1.49 18.41
C LEU A 43 -12.15 2.74 17.75
N THR A 44 -12.69 3.92 18.07
CA THR A 44 -12.15 5.20 17.59
C THR A 44 -10.74 5.44 18.13
N GLU A 45 -10.52 5.22 19.43
CA GLU A 45 -9.17 5.34 20.05
C GLU A 45 -8.19 4.35 19.42
N LEU A 46 -8.59 3.09 19.21
CA LEU A 46 -7.75 2.08 18.55
C LEU A 46 -7.41 2.45 17.10
N LEU A 47 -8.37 3.04 16.37
CA LEU A 47 -8.13 3.51 15.00
C LEU A 47 -7.08 4.63 14.96
N GLU A 48 -7.13 5.56 15.90
CA GLU A 48 -6.14 6.64 16.00
C GLU A 48 -4.74 6.08 16.31
N ILE A 49 -4.63 5.16 17.26
CA ILE A 49 -3.37 4.47 17.56
C ILE A 49 -2.85 3.73 16.31
N ALA A 50 -3.73 3.01 15.61
CA ALA A 50 -3.37 2.29 14.40
C ALA A 50 -2.88 3.22 13.28
N LYS A 51 -3.48 4.41 13.11
CA LYS A 51 -3.02 5.42 12.14
C LYS A 51 -1.59 5.91 12.47
N ILE A 52 -1.29 6.15 13.75
CA ILE A 52 0.06 6.56 14.19
C ILE A 52 1.07 5.45 13.86
N GLN A 53 0.78 4.22 14.31
CA GLN A 53 1.67 3.07 14.12
C GLN A 53 1.89 2.73 12.65
N SER A 54 0.84 2.76 11.85
CA SER A 54 0.94 2.52 10.40
C SER A 54 1.78 3.60 9.72
N THR A 55 1.55 4.87 10.07
CA THR A 55 2.32 6.00 9.54
C THR A 55 3.80 5.89 9.92
N GLU A 56 4.10 5.54 11.18
CA GLU A 56 5.48 5.33 11.63
C GLU A 56 6.15 4.19 10.88
N ALA A 57 5.55 3.00 10.93
CA ALA A 57 6.14 1.78 10.41
C ALA A 57 6.41 1.88 8.90
N SER A 58 5.42 2.32 8.11
CA SER A 58 5.54 2.42 6.66
C SER A 58 6.60 3.43 6.22
N ASN A 59 6.71 4.57 6.90
CA ASN A 59 7.75 5.56 6.60
C ASN A 59 9.14 5.11 7.09
N LYS A 60 9.21 4.46 8.26
CA LYS A 60 10.47 3.99 8.85
C LYS A 60 11.15 2.89 8.00
N ILE A 61 10.37 2.00 7.37
CA ILE A 61 10.88 0.99 6.42
C ILE A 61 11.61 1.67 5.26
N GLU A 62 11.14 2.84 4.82
CA GLU A 62 11.74 3.65 3.75
C GLU A 62 12.85 4.61 4.25
N GLY A 63 13.23 4.50 5.54
CA GLY A 63 14.24 5.38 6.15
C GLY A 63 13.75 6.79 6.47
N ILE A 64 12.45 7.04 6.42
CA ILE A 64 11.82 8.35 6.69
C ILE A 64 11.39 8.37 8.15
N CYS A 65 12.10 9.14 8.98
CA CYS A 65 11.88 9.17 10.42
C CYS A 65 11.76 10.59 10.96
N THR A 66 11.08 10.72 12.09
CA THR A 66 11.02 11.90 12.94
C THR A 66 10.99 11.45 14.42
N SER A 67 11.01 12.35 15.39
CA SER A 67 10.83 11.96 16.81
C SER A 67 9.39 11.54 17.10
N ASP A 68 9.18 10.70 18.10
CA ASP A 68 7.86 10.16 18.49
C ASP A 68 6.87 11.29 18.83
N ASP A 69 7.31 12.31 19.57
CA ASP A 69 6.45 13.45 19.88
C ASP A 69 6.06 14.23 18.63
N ARG A 70 7.01 14.39 17.72
CA ARG A 70 6.76 15.10 16.47
C ARG A 70 5.85 14.30 15.54
N LEU A 71 6.02 12.97 15.51
CA LEU A 71 5.14 12.07 14.77
C LEU A 71 3.68 12.20 15.24
N LYS A 72 3.46 12.15 16.57
CA LYS A 72 2.12 12.34 17.15
C LYS A 72 1.52 13.68 16.74
N GLN A 73 2.27 14.77 16.87
CA GLN A 73 1.82 16.10 16.44
C GLN A 73 1.46 16.16 14.96
N LEU A 74 2.24 15.49 14.09
CA LEU A 74 1.96 15.45 12.65
C LEU A 74 0.70 14.64 12.34
N VAL A 75 0.49 13.52 13.02
CA VAL A 75 -0.61 12.60 12.73
C VAL A 75 -1.91 13.08 13.38
N MET A 76 -1.89 13.40 14.67
CA MET A 76 -3.09 13.76 15.45
C MET A 76 -3.46 15.24 15.30
N ASP A 77 -2.50 16.13 15.53
CA ASP A 77 -2.75 17.57 15.57
C ASP A 77 -2.65 18.24 14.18
N LYS A 78 -2.28 17.45 13.16
CA LYS A 78 -2.07 17.92 11.77
C LYS A 78 -1.18 19.17 11.70
N THR A 79 -0.16 19.25 12.55
CA THR A 79 0.77 20.39 12.56
C THR A 79 1.54 20.48 11.24
N MET A 80 1.95 21.70 10.89
CA MET A 80 2.70 21.93 9.64
C MET A 80 4.04 21.18 9.65
N PRO A 81 4.35 20.42 8.57
CA PRO A 81 5.62 19.73 8.44
C PRO A 81 6.76 20.73 8.16
N LYS A 82 7.91 20.54 8.82
CA LYS A 82 9.07 21.44 8.72
C LYS A 82 10.20 20.85 7.88
N THR A 83 10.51 19.57 8.10
CA THR A 83 11.61 18.88 7.39
C THR A 83 11.08 18.12 6.18
N ARG A 84 12.00 17.62 5.33
CA ARG A 84 11.64 16.76 4.20
C ARG A 84 10.90 15.51 4.69
N ASN A 85 11.46 14.82 5.69
CA ASN A 85 10.84 13.61 6.25
C ASN A 85 9.43 13.90 6.78
N GLU A 86 9.26 15.00 7.53
CA GLU A 86 7.95 15.39 8.04
C GLU A 86 6.92 15.68 6.92
N LYS A 87 7.37 16.24 5.80
CA LYS A 87 6.51 16.46 4.63
C LYS A 87 6.03 15.17 4.00
N GLU A 88 6.90 14.17 3.91
CA GLU A 88 6.54 12.83 3.41
C GLU A 88 5.63 12.10 4.39
N ILE A 89 5.89 12.17 5.70
CA ILE A 89 5.02 11.64 6.75
C ILE A 89 3.62 12.29 6.70
N ALA A 90 3.54 13.61 6.53
CA ALA A 90 2.26 14.33 6.44
C ALA A 90 1.48 13.93 5.18
N GLY A 91 2.15 13.71 4.05
CA GLY A 91 1.54 13.18 2.83
C GLY A 91 0.96 11.78 3.04
N TYR A 92 1.74 10.88 3.64
CA TYR A 92 1.28 9.52 3.96
C TYR A 92 0.06 9.53 4.89
N ARG A 93 0.11 10.31 5.98
CA ARG A 93 -1.03 10.51 6.89
C ARG A 93 -2.30 10.90 6.14
N ASP A 94 -2.20 11.86 5.25
CA ASP A 94 -3.37 12.38 4.51
C ASP A 94 -3.92 11.34 3.53
N VAL A 95 -3.05 10.61 2.83
CA VAL A 95 -3.44 9.49 1.97
C VAL A 95 -4.14 8.38 2.78
N LEU A 96 -3.54 7.99 3.92
CA LEU A 96 -4.12 6.98 4.82
C LEU A 96 -5.50 7.42 5.32
N THR A 97 -5.66 8.69 5.71
CA THR A 97 -6.94 9.26 6.14
C THR A 97 -7.96 9.22 5.00
N THR A 98 -7.57 9.64 3.79
CA THR A 98 -8.44 9.61 2.61
C THR A 98 -8.94 8.21 2.32
N ILE A 99 -8.06 7.20 2.39
CA ILE A 99 -8.45 5.79 2.18
C ILE A 99 -9.41 5.33 3.27
N HIS A 100 -9.11 5.58 4.56
CA HIS A 100 -9.98 5.15 5.65
C HIS A 100 -11.39 5.75 5.60
N GLU A 101 -11.50 7.01 5.15
CA GLU A 101 -12.78 7.71 5.08
C GLU A 101 -13.58 7.40 3.81
N ASN A 102 -12.91 6.95 2.73
CA ASN A 102 -13.51 6.87 1.40
C ASN A 102 -13.23 5.56 0.64
N TYR A 103 -12.75 4.50 1.31
CA TYR A 103 -12.33 3.27 0.61
C TYR A 103 -13.42 2.66 -0.27
N GLU A 104 -14.69 2.81 0.08
CA GLU A 104 -15.83 2.32 -0.70
C GLU A 104 -15.97 3.02 -2.07
N TYR A 105 -15.43 4.24 -2.19
CA TYR A 105 -15.51 5.07 -3.39
C TYR A 105 -14.19 5.13 -4.16
N ILE A 106 -13.13 4.45 -3.66
CA ILE A 106 -11.82 4.42 -4.29
C ILE A 106 -11.59 3.04 -4.93
N PRO A 107 -12.02 2.84 -6.19
CA PRO A 107 -11.78 1.57 -6.87
C PRO A 107 -10.30 1.39 -7.19
N ILE A 108 -9.86 0.14 -7.27
CA ILE A 108 -8.49 -0.20 -7.70
C ILE A 108 -8.39 0.04 -9.21
N ARG A 109 -7.90 1.23 -9.57
CA ARG A 109 -7.66 1.68 -10.95
C ARG A 109 -6.43 2.57 -11.02
N SER A 110 -5.78 2.59 -12.17
CA SER A 110 -4.52 3.32 -12.38
C SER A 110 -4.60 4.81 -12.07
N ASN A 111 -5.70 5.48 -12.41
CA ASN A 111 -5.88 6.91 -12.13
C ASN A 111 -5.95 7.22 -10.62
N TYR A 112 -6.61 6.37 -9.82
CA TYR A 112 -6.65 6.53 -8.36
C TYR A 112 -5.28 6.25 -7.72
N LEU A 113 -4.54 5.26 -8.21
CA LEU A 113 -3.17 5.01 -7.76
C LEU A 113 -2.27 6.22 -8.04
N LEU A 114 -2.39 6.84 -9.22
CA LEU A 114 -1.66 8.07 -9.55
C LEU A 114 -2.08 9.24 -8.66
N GLN A 115 -3.37 9.41 -8.39
CA GLN A 115 -3.88 10.46 -7.52
C GLN A 115 -3.35 10.29 -6.09
N LEU A 116 -3.48 9.11 -5.48
CA LEU A 116 -2.98 8.82 -4.14
C LEU A 116 -1.46 9.02 -4.05
N HIS A 117 -0.72 8.61 -5.10
CA HIS A 117 0.71 8.88 -5.18
C HIS A 117 1.01 10.39 -5.30
N GLY A 118 0.17 11.16 -5.99
CA GLY A 118 0.26 12.63 -6.03
C GLY A 118 0.07 13.24 -4.65
N ASP A 119 -0.94 12.77 -3.91
CA ASP A 119 -1.25 13.22 -2.56
C ASP A 119 -0.15 12.85 -1.55
N LEU A 120 0.51 11.70 -1.72
CA LEU A 120 1.65 11.29 -0.90
C LEU A 120 2.79 12.34 -0.94
N TYR A 121 2.99 13.00 -2.06
CA TYR A 121 4.07 13.98 -2.27
C TYR A 121 3.64 15.44 -2.22
N LYS A 122 2.37 15.75 -1.94
CA LYS A 122 1.82 17.11 -2.06
C LYS A 122 2.54 18.17 -1.21
N PHE A 123 3.10 17.79 -0.06
CA PHE A 123 3.82 18.73 0.80
C PHE A 123 5.30 18.89 0.44
N THR A 124 5.86 18.00 -0.38
CA THR A 124 7.31 17.97 -0.63
C THR A 124 7.76 19.00 -1.66
N GLY A 125 6.85 19.44 -2.53
CA GLY A 125 7.18 20.27 -3.69
C GLY A 125 7.91 19.51 -4.81
N LEU A 126 8.06 18.19 -4.68
CA LEU A 126 8.68 17.36 -5.70
C LEU A 126 7.70 17.09 -6.85
N SER A 127 8.19 17.10 -8.07
CA SER A 127 7.38 16.84 -9.28
C SER A 127 7.18 15.34 -9.58
N VAL A 128 7.57 14.47 -8.66
CA VAL A 128 7.48 13.00 -8.82
C VAL A 128 6.08 12.45 -8.51
N GLY A 129 5.31 13.16 -7.70
CA GLY A 129 3.96 12.75 -7.31
C GLY A 129 3.01 12.60 -8.51
N GLY A 130 2.20 11.55 -8.51
CA GLY A 130 1.16 11.31 -9.52
C GLY A 130 1.66 10.97 -10.91
N LYS A 131 2.90 10.50 -11.05
CA LYS A 131 3.50 10.16 -12.35
C LYS A 131 4.21 8.82 -12.28
N TYR A 132 4.06 8.04 -13.33
CA TYR A 132 4.86 6.84 -13.50
C TYR A 132 6.34 7.18 -13.68
N LYS A 133 7.20 6.22 -13.41
CA LYS A 133 8.64 6.31 -13.68
C LYS A 133 8.90 6.59 -15.16
N SER A 134 9.89 7.43 -15.43
CA SER A 134 10.30 7.81 -16.79
C SER A 134 11.57 7.11 -17.25
N VAL A 135 12.26 6.46 -16.31
CA VAL A 135 13.49 5.68 -16.55
C VAL A 135 13.37 4.33 -15.87
N ASP A 136 14.04 3.33 -16.41
CA ASP A 136 14.06 2.01 -15.80
C ASP A 136 14.74 2.07 -14.43
N ASN A 137 14.15 1.38 -13.47
CA ASN A 137 14.70 1.22 -12.13
C ASN A 137 15.11 -0.25 -11.91
N VAL A 138 15.98 -0.46 -10.95
CA VAL A 138 16.42 -1.79 -10.52
C VAL A 138 16.36 -1.88 -9.01
N ILE A 139 15.98 -3.03 -8.49
CA ILE A 139 16.08 -3.35 -7.07
C ILE A 139 17.42 -4.05 -6.88
N ALA A 140 18.33 -3.36 -6.20
CA ALA A 140 19.67 -3.87 -5.95
C ALA A 140 19.80 -4.23 -4.46
N GLU A 141 20.66 -5.19 -4.17
CA GLU A 141 21.12 -5.51 -2.83
C GLU A 141 22.63 -5.27 -2.73
N ILE A 142 23.07 -4.93 -1.52
CA ILE A 142 24.47 -4.76 -1.19
C ILE A 142 24.83 -5.86 -0.20
N ASP A 143 25.79 -6.71 -0.55
CA ASP A 143 26.26 -7.76 0.34
C ASP A 143 27.10 -7.21 1.52
N VAL A 144 27.46 -8.09 2.45
CA VAL A 144 28.27 -7.74 3.62
C VAL A 144 29.68 -7.21 3.26
N ASN A 145 30.13 -7.43 2.04
CA ASN A 145 31.43 -6.96 1.52
C ASN A 145 31.30 -5.65 0.73
N GLY A 146 30.09 -5.09 0.61
CA GLY A 146 29.81 -3.85 -0.12
C GLY A 146 29.60 -4.05 -1.63
N ASN A 147 29.54 -5.29 -2.15
CA ASN A 147 29.29 -5.54 -3.56
C ASN A 147 27.80 -5.35 -3.87
N LYS A 148 27.53 -4.57 -4.90
CA LYS A 148 26.16 -4.32 -5.38
C LYS A 148 25.80 -5.35 -6.46
N SER A 149 24.69 -6.06 -6.25
CA SER A 149 24.09 -6.96 -7.23
C SER A 149 22.64 -6.58 -7.52
N ILE A 150 22.16 -6.85 -8.73
CA ILE A 150 20.76 -6.66 -9.09
C ILE A 150 19.97 -7.84 -8.55
N ARG A 151 19.11 -7.60 -7.56
CA ARG A 151 18.21 -8.60 -7.00
C ARG A 151 16.99 -8.84 -7.89
N PHE A 152 16.45 -7.78 -8.46
CA PHE A 152 15.26 -7.84 -9.28
C PHE A 152 15.21 -6.68 -10.27
N GLN A 153 14.73 -6.95 -11.49
CA GLN A 153 14.49 -5.94 -12.51
C GLN A 153 12.98 -5.79 -12.71
N PRO A 154 12.42 -4.65 -12.28
CA PRO A 154 11.01 -4.33 -12.50
C PRO A 154 10.64 -4.19 -13.98
N VAL A 155 9.35 -4.06 -14.25
CA VAL A 155 8.84 -3.75 -15.59
C VAL A 155 9.48 -2.45 -16.10
N GLU A 156 9.82 -2.41 -17.38
CA GLU A 156 10.41 -1.22 -18.03
C GLU A 156 9.49 0.00 -17.98
N ALA A 157 10.06 1.20 -17.97
CA ALA A 157 9.31 2.43 -17.78
C ALA A 157 8.20 2.62 -18.83
N TRP A 158 8.48 2.32 -20.10
CA TRP A 158 7.51 2.47 -21.19
C TRP A 158 6.33 1.48 -21.12
N GLN A 159 6.52 0.30 -20.48
CA GLN A 159 5.47 -0.71 -20.28
C GLN A 159 4.66 -0.48 -18.99
N THR A 160 5.15 0.37 -18.10
CA THR A 160 4.57 0.55 -16.76
C THR A 160 3.08 0.95 -16.78
N PRO A 161 2.61 1.90 -17.63
CA PRO A 161 1.19 2.28 -17.65
C PRO A 161 0.27 1.11 -18.01
N GLU A 162 0.66 0.31 -19.02
CA GLU A 162 -0.09 -0.86 -19.44
C GLU A 162 -0.08 -1.96 -18.38
N ALA A 163 1.08 -2.21 -17.77
CA ALA A 163 1.21 -3.21 -16.70
C ALA A 163 0.33 -2.87 -15.50
N ILE A 164 0.27 -1.60 -15.08
CA ILE A 164 -0.60 -1.17 -13.98
C ILE A 164 -2.09 -1.31 -14.36
N ASN A 165 -2.50 -0.97 -15.57
CA ASN A 165 -3.87 -1.20 -16.00
C ASN A 165 -4.22 -2.69 -15.95
N ASN A 166 -3.34 -3.56 -16.45
CA ASN A 166 -3.56 -5.01 -16.47
C ASN A 166 -3.67 -5.61 -15.05
N ILE A 167 -2.85 -5.17 -14.08
CA ILE A 167 -3.00 -5.67 -12.68
C ILE A 167 -4.28 -5.17 -12.03
N CYS A 168 -4.70 -3.93 -12.32
CA CYS A 168 -5.98 -3.40 -11.82
C CYS A 168 -7.17 -4.15 -12.41
N GLU A 169 -7.16 -4.45 -13.70
CA GLU A 169 -8.19 -5.26 -14.36
C GLU A 169 -8.24 -6.67 -13.78
N ALA A 170 -7.08 -7.35 -13.68
CA ALA A 170 -7.00 -8.69 -13.10
C ALA A 170 -7.49 -8.74 -11.64
N TYR A 171 -7.25 -7.68 -10.84
CA TYR A 171 -7.78 -7.54 -9.50
C TYR A 171 -9.31 -7.47 -9.49
N ASN A 172 -9.88 -6.58 -10.32
CA ASN A 172 -11.34 -6.40 -10.40
C ASN A 172 -12.04 -7.65 -10.96
N ASP A 173 -11.47 -8.30 -11.96
CA ASP A 173 -12.00 -9.56 -12.51
C ASP A 173 -12.01 -10.68 -11.47
N ALA A 174 -10.94 -10.78 -10.68
CA ALA A 174 -10.86 -11.76 -9.60
C ALA A 174 -11.91 -11.52 -8.50
N LEU A 175 -12.18 -10.24 -8.15
CA LEU A 175 -13.28 -9.87 -7.25
C LEU A 175 -14.64 -10.25 -7.83
N ASN A 176 -14.89 -9.94 -9.09
CA ASN A 176 -16.14 -10.26 -9.79
C ASN A 176 -16.36 -11.77 -9.91
N ASP A 177 -15.29 -12.56 -10.01
CA ASP A 177 -15.31 -14.03 -9.98
C ASP A 177 -15.55 -14.62 -8.57
N GLY A 178 -15.70 -13.76 -7.54
CA GLY A 178 -15.97 -14.16 -6.17
C GLY A 178 -14.75 -14.70 -5.42
N ILE A 179 -13.54 -14.40 -5.86
CA ILE A 179 -12.32 -14.76 -5.13
C ILE A 179 -12.23 -13.90 -3.87
N ASP A 180 -11.87 -14.55 -2.74
CA ASP A 180 -11.74 -13.87 -1.46
C ASP A 180 -10.70 -12.73 -1.52
N PRO A 181 -11.06 -11.49 -1.11
CA PRO A 181 -10.14 -10.36 -1.09
C PRO A 181 -8.84 -10.61 -0.32
N LEU A 182 -8.86 -11.43 0.75
CA LEU A 182 -7.68 -11.80 1.52
C LEU A 182 -6.66 -12.62 0.71
N LEU A 183 -7.10 -13.25 -0.39
CA LEU A 183 -6.22 -13.95 -1.33
C LEU A 183 -5.75 -13.02 -2.46
N ILE A 184 -6.65 -12.14 -2.95
CA ILE A 184 -6.34 -11.25 -4.08
C ILE A 184 -5.36 -10.16 -3.65
N MET A 185 -5.56 -9.55 -2.48
CA MET A 185 -4.78 -8.42 -1.99
C MET A 185 -3.26 -8.69 -1.97
N PRO A 186 -2.75 -9.77 -1.35
CA PRO A 186 -1.30 -10.03 -1.35
C PRO A 186 -0.75 -10.34 -2.74
N MET A 187 -1.56 -10.93 -3.64
CA MET A 187 -1.14 -11.12 -5.03
C MET A 187 -1.02 -9.80 -5.78
N PHE A 188 -1.97 -8.88 -5.57
CA PHE A 188 -1.93 -7.53 -6.14
C PHE A 188 -0.73 -6.74 -5.63
N ILE A 189 -0.48 -6.74 -4.31
CA ILE A 189 0.67 -6.06 -3.70
C ILE A 189 1.99 -6.57 -4.30
N LEU A 190 2.14 -7.90 -4.41
CA LEU A 190 3.33 -8.50 -5.03
C LEU A 190 3.51 -8.05 -6.48
N ASP A 191 2.43 -8.06 -7.29
CA ASP A 191 2.52 -7.67 -8.69
C ASP A 191 2.77 -6.16 -8.84
N PHE A 192 2.16 -5.32 -8.00
CA PHE A 192 2.45 -3.90 -7.93
C PHE A 192 3.94 -3.63 -7.63
N LEU A 193 4.50 -4.30 -6.63
CA LEU A 193 5.92 -4.20 -6.30
C LEU A 193 6.83 -4.73 -7.40
N CYS A 194 6.40 -5.75 -8.15
CA CYS A 194 7.13 -6.24 -9.31
C CYS A 194 7.09 -5.29 -10.51
N VAL A 195 5.98 -4.57 -10.71
CA VAL A 195 5.90 -3.50 -11.71
C VAL A 195 6.74 -2.31 -11.27
N HIS A 196 6.72 -1.97 -9.99
CA HIS A 196 7.46 -0.87 -9.38
C HIS A 196 7.24 0.44 -10.12
N PRO A 197 5.97 0.94 -10.15
CA PRO A 197 5.53 1.91 -11.14
C PRO A 197 6.10 3.32 -10.97
N PHE A 198 6.60 3.67 -9.79
CA PHE A 198 7.02 5.02 -9.45
C PHE A 198 8.54 5.12 -9.32
N ASN A 199 9.07 6.34 -9.42
CA ASN A 199 10.49 6.59 -9.15
C ASN A 199 10.81 6.46 -7.65
N ASP A 200 9.82 6.72 -6.77
CA ASP A 200 9.92 6.65 -5.31
C ASP A 200 8.52 6.40 -4.73
N GLY A 201 8.43 5.92 -3.48
CA GLY A 201 7.16 5.69 -2.77
C GLY A 201 6.43 4.39 -3.11
N ASN A 202 7.04 3.48 -3.87
CA ASN A 202 6.38 2.21 -4.23
C ASN A 202 6.05 1.34 -3.01
N GLY A 203 6.93 1.27 -2.01
CA GLY A 203 6.67 0.55 -0.77
C GLY A 203 5.51 1.15 0.03
N ARG A 204 5.46 2.49 0.13
CA ARG A 204 4.37 3.18 0.84
C ARG A 204 3.02 3.11 0.13
N MET A 205 3.03 2.87 -1.18
CA MET A 205 1.82 2.73 -2.01
C MET A 205 1.33 1.29 -2.13
N SER A 206 2.13 0.32 -1.74
CA SER A 206 1.76 -1.10 -1.71
C SER A 206 1.07 -1.45 -0.40
#